data_3887f7110fd46e803e9b03edbd50a499
#
_entry.id   3887f7110fd46e803e9b03edbd50a499
#
_cell.length_a   1.000
_cell.length_b   1.000
_cell.length_c   1.000
_cell.angle_alpha   90.00
_cell.angle_beta   90.00
_cell.angle_gamma   90.00
#
_symmetry.space_group_name_H-M   'P 1'
#
loop_
_entity.id
_entity.type
_entity.pdbx_description
1 polymer ?
#
loop_
_entity_poly.entity_id
_entity_poly.type
_entity_poly.pdbx_seq_one_letter_code
_entity_poly.pdbx_strand_id
1 'polypeptide(L)'
;MTKETRREERDIFFAYLAKHRLKRSEQREAILEAFLRSERHLSVDDLLQLAQKRRPEVGRTTVYRTLKLLQAAGLATELVLQGETRFEREHNRAHHDHFICKTCGAIFEFSSDEIERIQDEVAADLGFVIAGHRHQIFGYCRDCVARRRAPRVEEGRSG
;
A
#
# COMPACT_ATOMS: atom_id res chain seq x y z
N MET A 1 15.69 -4.25 3.82
CA MET A 1 15.85 -3.20 2.79
C MET A 1 17.16 -2.44 2.96
N THR A 2 17.89 -2.18 1.85
CA THR A 2 19.20 -1.53 1.89
C THR A 2 19.13 0.00 1.99
N LYS A 3 20.23 0.64 2.43
CA LYS A 3 20.36 2.11 2.42
C LYS A 3 20.32 2.67 0.98
N GLU A 4 20.77 1.88 0.02
CA GLU A 4 20.84 2.22 -1.39
C GLU A 4 19.47 2.36 -2.04
N THR A 5 18.57 1.40 -1.82
CA THR A 5 17.17 1.46 -2.28
C THR A 5 16.45 2.72 -1.77
N ARG A 6 16.65 3.08 -0.49
CA ARG A 6 16.04 4.30 0.07
C ARG A 6 16.59 5.58 -0.53
N ARG A 7 17.87 5.59 -0.92
CA ARG A 7 18.47 6.73 -1.61
C ARG A 7 17.87 6.90 -3.00
N GLU A 8 17.75 5.83 -3.74
CA GLU A 8 17.13 5.81 -5.06
C GLU A 8 15.68 6.32 -5.02
N GLU A 9 14.85 5.81 -4.12
CA GLU A 9 13.46 6.26 -3.96
C GLU A 9 13.36 7.75 -3.58
N ARG A 10 14.29 8.23 -2.76
CA ARG A 10 14.39 9.65 -2.42
C ARG A 10 14.73 10.49 -3.65
N ASP A 11 15.66 10.04 -4.46
CA ASP A 11 16.08 10.74 -5.69
C ASP A 11 14.93 10.76 -6.72
N ILE A 12 14.18 9.65 -6.87
CA ILE A 12 12.96 9.58 -7.70
C ILE A 12 11.94 10.61 -7.22
N PHE A 13 11.66 10.68 -5.93
CA PHE A 13 10.70 11.65 -5.41
C PHE A 13 11.10 13.09 -5.65
N PHE A 14 12.35 13.44 -5.44
CA PHE A 14 12.83 14.80 -5.67
C PHE A 14 12.86 15.15 -7.16
N ALA A 15 13.21 14.21 -8.03
CA ALA A 15 13.12 14.39 -9.47
C ALA A 15 11.66 14.62 -9.90
N TYR A 16 10.71 13.87 -9.32
CA TYR A 16 9.28 14.07 -9.55
C TYR A 16 8.83 15.47 -9.13
N LEU A 17 9.20 15.94 -7.93
CA LEU A 17 8.86 17.28 -7.46
C LEU A 17 9.42 18.36 -8.40
N ALA A 18 10.68 18.24 -8.81
CA ALA A 18 11.34 19.17 -9.72
C ALA A 18 10.64 19.22 -11.08
N LYS A 19 10.33 18.06 -11.67
CA LYS A 19 9.61 17.93 -12.94
C LYS A 19 8.25 18.66 -12.91
N HIS A 20 7.55 18.57 -11.78
CA HIS A 20 6.23 19.17 -11.60
C HIS A 20 6.27 20.58 -10.97
N ARG A 21 7.45 21.20 -10.85
CA ARG A 21 7.65 22.53 -10.26
C ARG A 21 7.10 22.65 -8.84
N LEU A 22 7.11 21.56 -8.08
CA LEU A 22 6.63 21.50 -6.72
C LEU A 22 7.77 21.80 -5.73
N LYS A 23 7.45 22.59 -4.70
CA LYS A 23 8.47 22.96 -3.70
C LYS A 23 8.90 21.75 -2.88
N ARG A 24 10.22 21.52 -2.81
CA ARG A 24 10.85 20.70 -1.79
C ARG A 24 10.79 21.44 -0.46
N SER A 25 10.32 20.78 0.60
CA SER A 25 10.28 21.35 1.96
C SER A 25 10.75 20.31 2.97
N GLU A 26 11.26 20.80 4.10
CA GLU A 26 11.73 19.95 5.19
C GLU A 26 10.62 19.06 5.76
N GLN A 27 9.38 19.55 5.80
CA GLN A 27 8.22 18.76 6.20
C GLN A 27 7.98 17.57 5.24
N ARG A 28 8.02 17.80 3.92
CA ARG A 28 7.89 16.72 2.93
C ARG A 28 9.04 15.72 3.02
N GLU A 29 10.25 16.20 3.27
CA GLU A 29 11.41 15.35 3.45
C GLU A 29 11.28 14.48 4.71
N ALA A 30 10.81 15.03 5.82
CA ALA A 30 10.55 14.27 7.04
C ALA A 30 9.46 13.20 6.85
N ILE A 31 8.40 13.52 6.10
CA ILE A 31 7.33 12.57 5.75
C ILE A 31 7.87 11.45 4.85
N LEU A 32 8.61 11.79 3.79
CA LEU A 32 9.27 10.83 2.92
C LEU A 32 10.15 9.87 3.71
N GLU A 33 11.05 10.39 4.55
CA GLU A 33 11.95 9.59 5.36
C GLU A 33 11.21 8.66 6.34
N ALA A 34 10.12 9.14 6.95
CA ALA A 34 9.28 8.33 7.82
C ALA A 34 8.60 7.19 7.04
N PHE A 35 8.10 7.49 5.85
CA PHE A 35 7.46 6.52 4.96
C PHE A 35 8.44 5.45 4.47
N LEU A 36 9.61 5.86 3.97
CA LEU A 36 10.64 4.94 3.44
C LEU A 36 11.27 4.03 4.50
N ARG A 37 11.17 4.37 5.79
CA ARG A 37 11.65 3.54 6.90
C ARG A 37 10.64 2.53 7.41
N SER A 38 9.38 2.69 7.03
CA SER A 38 8.33 1.76 7.43
C SER A 38 8.21 0.61 6.43
N GLU A 39 8.06 -0.59 6.95
CA GLU A 39 7.70 -1.80 6.19
C GLU A 39 6.22 -2.15 6.38
N ARG A 40 5.45 -1.26 7.02
CA ARG A 40 4.05 -1.45 7.36
C ARG A 40 3.15 -0.67 6.44
N HIS A 41 1.92 -1.14 6.30
CA HIS A 41 0.83 -0.37 5.70
C HIS A 41 0.43 0.76 6.66
N LEU A 42 0.71 2.00 6.28
CA LEU A 42 0.50 3.17 7.13
C LEU A 42 -0.79 3.92 6.77
N SER A 43 -1.59 4.25 7.76
CA SER A 43 -2.61 5.29 7.60
C SER A 43 -1.96 6.68 7.56
N VAL A 44 -2.75 7.70 7.19
CA VAL A 44 -2.29 9.10 7.24
C VAL A 44 -1.88 9.47 8.67
N ASP A 45 -2.62 9.00 9.67
CA ASP A 45 -2.36 9.32 11.07
C ASP A 45 -1.14 8.57 11.62
N ASP A 46 -0.91 7.31 11.22
CA ASP A 46 0.33 6.59 11.54
C ASP A 46 1.55 7.35 11.02
N LEU A 47 1.51 7.77 9.75
CA LEU A 47 2.63 8.50 9.14
C LEU A 47 2.81 9.89 9.74
N LEU A 48 1.73 10.56 10.12
CA LEU A 48 1.77 11.84 10.84
C LEU A 48 2.56 11.69 12.15
N GLN A 49 2.22 10.70 12.97
CA GLN A 49 2.91 10.44 14.24
C GLN A 49 4.40 10.13 14.02
N LEU A 50 4.73 9.36 12.98
CA LEU A 50 6.12 9.05 12.65
C LEU A 50 6.91 10.27 12.18
N ALA A 51 6.32 11.12 11.35
CA ALA A 51 6.94 12.33 10.83
C ALA A 51 7.13 13.38 11.94
N GLN A 52 6.15 13.53 12.84
CA GLN A 52 6.18 14.48 13.96
C GLN A 52 7.29 14.19 14.99
N LYS A 53 7.77 12.95 15.09
CA LYS A 53 8.96 12.62 15.92
C LYS A 53 10.21 13.38 15.49
N ARG A 54 10.28 13.83 14.22
CA ARG A 54 11.40 14.59 13.66
C ARG A 54 11.07 16.06 13.42
N ARG A 55 9.83 16.34 13.06
CA ARG A 55 9.31 17.66 12.73
C ARG A 55 7.92 17.82 13.32
N PRO A 56 7.81 18.29 14.58
CA PRO A 56 6.52 18.43 15.27
C PRO A 56 5.50 19.32 14.55
N GLU A 57 5.97 20.25 13.70
CA GLU A 57 5.14 21.16 12.91
C GLU A 57 4.48 20.52 11.67
N VAL A 58 4.74 19.23 11.38
CA VAL A 58 4.09 18.53 10.27
C VAL A 58 2.60 18.40 10.55
N GLY A 59 1.78 18.89 9.63
CA GLY A 59 0.32 18.79 9.70
C GLY A 59 -0.24 17.64 8.85
N ARG A 60 -1.43 17.15 9.24
CA ARG A 60 -2.14 16.02 8.57
C ARG A 60 -2.36 16.27 7.07
N THR A 61 -2.72 17.48 6.69
CA THR A 61 -2.91 17.87 5.28
C THR A 61 -1.62 17.74 4.47
N THR A 62 -0.48 18.10 5.07
CA THR A 62 0.84 17.97 4.42
C THR A 62 1.21 16.51 4.22
N VAL A 63 0.91 15.64 5.21
CA VAL A 63 1.11 14.20 5.10
C VAL A 63 0.29 13.63 3.95
N TYR A 64 -1.03 13.90 3.93
CA TYR A 64 -1.92 13.39 2.88
C TYR A 64 -1.48 13.84 1.48
N ARG A 65 -1.19 15.14 1.32
CA ARG A 65 -0.70 15.67 0.03
C ARG A 65 0.62 15.04 -0.38
N THR A 66 1.53 14.79 0.57
CA THR A 66 2.82 14.15 0.27
C THR A 66 2.64 12.68 -0.12
N LEU A 67 1.74 11.94 0.54
CA LEU A 67 1.38 10.57 0.16
C LEU A 67 0.82 10.50 -1.27
N LYS A 68 -0.06 11.45 -1.65
CA LYS A 68 -0.57 11.51 -3.02
C LYS A 68 0.52 11.83 -4.05
N LEU A 69 1.53 12.62 -3.68
CA LEU A 69 2.70 12.85 -4.54
C LEU A 69 3.60 11.62 -4.63
N LEU A 70 3.79 10.87 -3.55
CA LEU A 70 4.52 9.59 -3.55
C LEU A 70 3.83 8.56 -4.44
N GLN A 71 2.50 8.48 -4.38
CA GLN A 71 1.69 7.63 -5.24
C GLN A 71 1.84 8.01 -6.72
N ALA A 72 1.75 9.29 -7.04
CA ALA A 72 1.94 9.79 -8.40
C ALA A 72 3.37 9.61 -8.92
N ALA A 73 4.36 9.53 -8.03
CA ALA A 73 5.76 9.22 -8.35
C ALA A 73 6.05 7.70 -8.47
N GLY A 74 5.05 6.82 -8.28
CA GLY A 74 5.21 5.36 -8.31
C GLY A 74 5.96 4.80 -7.11
N LEU A 75 5.97 5.52 -5.98
CA LEU A 75 6.66 5.12 -4.75
C LEU A 75 5.73 4.58 -3.67
N ALA A 76 4.43 4.80 -3.82
CA ALA A 76 3.43 4.36 -2.87
C ALA A 76 2.19 3.81 -3.57
N THR A 77 1.60 2.77 -3.00
CA THR A 77 0.30 2.23 -3.38
C THR A 77 -0.70 2.45 -2.25
N GLU A 78 -1.94 2.72 -2.64
CA GLU A 78 -3.06 2.93 -1.72
C GLU A 78 -3.90 1.66 -1.62
N LEU A 79 -4.18 1.24 -0.39
CA LEU A 79 -5.06 0.12 -0.05
C LEU A 79 -6.24 0.63 0.76
N VAL A 80 -7.46 0.23 0.41
CA VAL A 80 -8.65 0.53 1.21
C VAL A 80 -8.99 -0.68 2.07
N LEU A 81 -8.87 -0.52 3.38
CA LEU A 81 -9.07 -1.57 4.37
C LEU A 81 -10.20 -1.18 5.32
N GLN A 82 -11.33 -1.87 5.26
CA GLN A 82 -12.50 -1.63 6.14
C GLN A 82 -12.95 -0.15 6.18
N GLY A 83 -12.85 0.54 5.04
CA GLY A 83 -13.18 1.96 4.94
C GLY A 83 -12.05 2.90 5.36
N GLU A 84 -10.92 2.39 5.82
CA GLU A 84 -9.71 3.15 6.12
C GLU A 84 -8.71 3.04 4.96
N THR A 85 -8.18 4.17 4.53
CA THR A 85 -7.12 4.21 3.52
C THR A 85 -5.77 4.03 4.16
N ARG A 86 -4.99 3.05 3.67
CA ARG A 86 -3.59 2.81 4.05
C ARG A 86 -2.69 2.90 2.84
N PHE A 87 -1.42 3.19 3.07
CA PHE A 87 -0.40 3.34 2.06
C PHE A 87 0.76 2.41 2.35
N GLU A 88 1.26 1.76 1.31
CA GLU A 88 2.46 0.94 1.35
C GLU A 88 3.46 1.41 0.28
N ARG A 89 4.71 0.96 0.41
CA ARG A 89 5.75 1.26 -0.57
C ARG A 89 5.61 0.34 -1.77
N GLU A 90 5.74 0.93 -2.96
CA GLU A 90 5.60 0.23 -4.25
C GLU A 90 6.96 -0.07 -4.91
N HIS A 91 7.92 0.84 -4.80
CA HIS A 91 9.15 0.79 -5.60
C HIS A 91 10.04 -0.40 -5.26
N ASN A 92 10.49 -1.13 -6.30
CA ASN A 92 11.36 -2.31 -6.19
C ASN A 92 10.85 -3.43 -5.24
N ARG A 93 9.54 -3.51 -5.02
CA ARG A 93 8.93 -4.68 -4.40
C ARG A 93 8.49 -5.66 -5.48
N ALA A 94 8.74 -6.96 -5.25
CA ALA A 94 8.12 -7.99 -6.06
C ALA A 94 6.58 -7.82 -5.99
N HIS A 95 5.90 -8.12 -7.09
CA HIS A 95 4.44 -8.12 -7.11
C HIS A 95 3.90 -9.01 -5.99
N HIS A 96 2.92 -8.52 -5.27
CA HIS A 96 2.24 -9.24 -4.21
C HIS A 96 0.79 -8.78 -4.11
N ASP A 97 -0.03 -9.70 -3.70
CA ASP A 97 -1.45 -9.55 -3.45
C ASP A 97 -1.77 -9.63 -1.96
N HIS A 98 -2.99 -9.33 -1.57
CA HIS A 98 -3.37 -9.21 -0.17
C HIS A 98 -4.57 -10.05 0.20
N PHE A 99 -4.44 -10.88 1.28
CA PHE A 99 -5.57 -11.33 2.07
C PHE A 99 -5.83 -10.37 3.21
N ILE A 100 -7.07 -9.93 3.38
CA ILE A 100 -7.47 -8.92 4.35
C ILE A 100 -8.51 -9.49 5.30
N CYS A 101 -8.19 -9.53 6.60
CA CYS A 101 -9.13 -10.00 7.60
C CYS A 101 -10.18 -8.94 7.92
N LYS A 102 -11.46 -9.27 7.67
CA LYS A 102 -12.60 -8.36 7.95
C LYS A 102 -12.85 -8.11 9.45
N THR A 103 -12.33 -8.96 10.34
CA THR A 103 -12.52 -8.81 11.79
C THR A 103 -11.43 -7.97 12.45
N CYS A 104 -10.16 -8.25 12.18
CA CYS A 104 -9.05 -7.60 12.88
C CYS A 104 -8.21 -6.68 12.00
N GLY A 105 -8.50 -6.59 10.68
CA GLY A 105 -7.75 -5.78 9.74
C GLY A 105 -6.35 -6.31 9.43
N ALA A 106 -5.99 -7.52 9.87
CA ALA A 106 -4.70 -8.12 9.53
C ALA A 106 -4.58 -8.32 8.03
N ILE A 107 -3.40 -7.99 7.50
CA ILE A 107 -3.05 -8.11 6.08
C ILE A 107 -2.00 -9.20 5.97
N PHE A 108 -2.19 -10.10 5.00
CA PHE A 108 -1.24 -11.15 4.63
C PHE A 108 -0.89 -10.98 3.17
N GLU A 109 0.39 -10.75 2.89
CA GLU A 109 0.90 -10.65 1.53
C GLU A 109 1.11 -12.07 0.96
N PHE A 110 0.82 -12.24 -0.30
CA PHE A 110 1.10 -13.47 -1.04
C PHE A 110 1.43 -13.15 -2.50
N SER A 111 2.06 -14.09 -3.18
CA SER A 111 2.20 -14.09 -4.63
C SER A 111 1.91 -15.50 -5.14
N SER A 112 1.34 -15.61 -6.32
CA SER A 112 1.04 -16.90 -6.94
C SER A 112 1.18 -16.80 -8.46
N ASP A 113 2.23 -17.42 -8.97
CA ASP A 113 2.48 -17.49 -10.42
C ASP A 113 1.31 -18.14 -11.18
N GLU A 114 0.57 -19.03 -10.51
CA GLU A 114 -0.60 -19.67 -11.11
C GLU A 114 -1.76 -18.68 -11.31
N ILE A 115 -2.00 -17.81 -10.33
CA ILE A 115 -3.03 -16.74 -10.45
C ILE A 115 -2.64 -15.79 -11.57
N GLU A 116 -1.37 -15.36 -11.63
CA GLU A 116 -0.87 -14.50 -12.69
C GLU A 116 -1.07 -15.13 -14.07
N ARG A 117 -0.69 -16.40 -14.23
CA ARG A 117 -0.88 -17.13 -15.49
C ARG A 117 -2.33 -17.20 -15.92
N ILE A 118 -3.27 -17.47 -14.98
CA ILE A 118 -4.70 -17.54 -15.30
C ILE A 118 -5.22 -16.17 -15.73
N GLN A 119 -4.79 -15.08 -15.10
CA GLN A 119 -5.17 -13.72 -15.49
C GLN A 119 -4.69 -13.40 -16.92
N ASP A 120 -3.45 -13.76 -17.24
CA ASP A 120 -2.88 -13.55 -18.56
C ASP A 120 -3.64 -14.37 -19.65
N GLU A 121 -3.99 -15.63 -19.36
CA GLU A 121 -4.78 -16.47 -20.26
C GLU A 121 -6.15 -15.87 -20.54
N VAL A 122 -6.86 -15.46 -19.49
CA VAL A 122 -8.19 -14.81 -19.64
C VAL A 122 -8.08 -13.48 -20.41
N ALA A 123 -7.04 -12.69 -20.14
CA ALA A 123 -6.81 -11.46 -20.87
C ALA A 123 -6.56 -11.70 -22.36
N ALA A 124 -5.75 -12.71 -22.69
CA ALA A 124 -5.45 -13.08 -24.06
C ALA A 124 -6.72 -13.54 -24.81
N ASP A 125 -7.55 -14.36 -24.18
CA ASP A 125 -8.82 -14.82 -24.75
C ASP A 125 -9.78 -13.65 -25.05
N LEU A 126 -9.72 -12.59 -24.25
CA LEU A 126 -10.50 -11.36 -24.45
C LEU A 126 -9.82 -10.35 -25.38
N GLY A 127 -8.61 -10.60 -25.87
CA GLY A 127 -7.82 -9.63 -26.63
C GLY A 127 -7.38 -8.42 -25.81
N PHE A 128 -7.23 -8.58 -24.48
CA PHE A 128 -6.89 -7.51 -23.54
C PHE A 128 -5.39 -7.53 -23.22
N VAL A 129 -4.79 -6.34 -23.09
CA VAL A 129 -3.40 -6.18 -22.62
C VAL A 129 -3.42 -5.68 -21.18
N ILE A 130 -2.91 -6.49 -20.25
CA ILE A 130 -2.83 -6.11 -18.84
C ILE A 130 -1.71 -5.08 -18.66
N ALA A 131 -2.04 -3.90 -18.13
CA ALA A 131 -1.07 -2.86 -17.73
C ALA A 131 -0.72 -2.92 -16.24
N GLY A 132 -1.47 -3.68 -15.45
CA GLY A 132 -1.32 -3.88 -14.02
C GLY A 132 -2.63 -4.30 -13.40
N HIS A 133 -2.56 -4.89 -12.21
CA HIS A 133 -3.74 -5.30 -11.45
C HIS A 133 -3.55 -5.05 -9.94
N ARG A 134 -4.62 -5.20 -9.20
CA ARG A 134 -4.64 -5.21 -7.73
C ARG A 134 -5.58 -6.31 -7.28
N HIS A 135 -5.06 -7.28 -6.57
CA HIS A 135 -5.84 -8.40 -6.09
C HIS A 135 -5.96 -8.34 -4.56
N GLN A 136 -7.18 -8.15 -4.06
CA GLN A 136 -7.49 -8.10 -2.64
C GLN A 136 -8.57 -9.12 -2.33
N ILE A 137 -8.24 -10.07 -1.45
CA ILE A 137 -9.16 -11.12 -1.02
C ILE A 137 -9.57 -10.80 0.42
N PHE A 138 -10.86 -10.67 0.63
CA PHE A 138 -11.44 -10.36 1.95
C PHE A 138 -11.97 -11.63 2.59
N GLY A 139 -11.59 -11.86 3.85
CA GLY A 139 -11.98 -13.06 4.58
C GLY A 139 -11.76 -12.92 6.09
N TYR A 140 -11.49 -14.03 6.75
CA TYR A 140 -11.26 -14.08 8.19
C TYR A 140 -9.98 -14.88 8.47
N CYS A 141 -9.03 -14.29 9.19
CA CYS A 141 -7.78 -14.95 9.53
C CYS A 141 -8.01 -16.09 10.53
N ARG A 142 -7.05 -17.04 10.57
CA ARG A 142 -7.09 -18.21 11.45
C ARG A 142 -7.42 -17.84 12.91
N ASP A 143 -6.78 -16.80 13.45
CA ASP A 143 -6.97 -16.37 14.83
C ASP A 143 -8.40 -15.87 15.10
N CYS A 144 -8.97 -15.13 14.15
CA CYS A 144 -10.34 -14.64 14.27
C CYS A 144 -11.37 -15.77 14.16
N VAL A 145 -11.13 -16.72 13.27
CA VAL A 145 -11.96 -17.93 13.15
C VAL A 145 -11.88 -18.77 14.43
N ALA A 146 -10.67 -19.03 14.94
CA ALA A 146 -10.45 -19.81 16.14
C ALA A 146 -11.08 -19.16 17.39
N ARG A 147 -11.06 -17.83 17.48
CA ARG A 147 -11.70 -17.11 18.60
C ARG A 147 -13.21 -16.92 18.42
N ARG A 148 -13.84 -17.56 17.43
CA ARG A 148 -15.26 -17.40 17.08
C ARG A 148 -15.69 -15.93 16.90
N ARG A 149 -14.77 -15.07 16.49
CA ARG A 149 -15.02 -13.65 16.21
C ARG A 149 -15.39 -13.38 14.75
N ALA A 150 -15.29 -14.39 13.89
CA ALA A 150 -15.75 -14.32 12.52
C ALA A 150 -17.23 -14.74 12.45
N PRO A 151 -18.09 -14.06 11.68
CA PRO A 151 -19.39 -14.60 11.37
C PRO A 151 -19.21 -15.96 10.68
N ARG A 152 -20.06 -16.94 11.02
CA ARG A 152 -20.08 -18.21 10.29
C ARG A 152 -20.38 -17.88 8.83
N VAL A 153 -19.51 -18.31 7.92
CA VAL A 153 -19.86 -18.32 6.49
C VAL A 153 -21.02 -19.30 6.37
N GLU A 154 -22.21 -18.79 6.10
CA GLU A 154 -23.31 -19.67 5.69
C GLU A 154 -22.86 -20.31 4.37
N GLU A 155 -22.62 -21.61 4.40
CA GLU A 155 -22.43 -22.40 3.18
C GLU A 155 -23.66 -22.17 2.32
N GLY A 156 -23.47 -21.42 1.24
CA GLY A 156 -24.52 -21.14 0.29
C GLY A 156 -25.09 -22.47 -0.18
N ARG A 157 -26.33 -22.76 0.23
CA ARG A 157 -27.11 -23.81 -0.40
C ARG A 157 -27.23 -23.48 -1.87
N SER A 158 -26.53 -24.29 -2.66
CA SER A 158 -26.77 -24.39 -4.09
C SER A 158 -28.23 -24.78 -4.27
N GLY A 159 -29.05 -23.88 -4.80
CA GLY A 159 -30.34 -24.11 -5.33
C GLY A 159 -30.28 -23.83 -6.83
#